data_eb7379e3d8df20813785725f5669e8ac
#
_entry.id   eb7379e3d8df20813785725f5669e8ac
#
_cell.length_a   1.000
_cell.length_b   1.000
_cell.length_c   1.000
_cell.angle_alpha   90.00
_cell.angle_beta   90.00
_cell.angle_gamma   90.00
#
_symmetry.space_group_name_H-M   'P 1'
#
loop_
_entity.id
_entity.type
_entity.pdbx_description
1 polymer ?
#
loop_
_entity_poly.entity_id
_entity_poly.type
_entity_poly.pdbx_seq_one_letter_code
_entity_poly.pdbx_strand_id
1 'polypeptide(L)'
;MIISKTPFRISFVGGGSDHFNHKSILPGKVICTTINKYMYVNINRKYDDKVRLSYSITENKNNVKQLDHLIIKKSLEYFKIKNGIEITTLADIPSSGSGLGSSSALCVGLTKALNKFKGKEIGKESLSKTAAMIEIEKCNKPIGMQDHYAAAY
;
A
#
# COMPACT_ATOMS: atom_id res chain seq x y z
N MET A 1 10.73 -14.75 6.29
CA MET A 1 9.47 -14.05 6.52
C MET A 1 9.77 -12.56 6.75
N ILE A 2 8.99 -11.68 6.16
CA ILE A 2 9.11 -10.22 6.30
C ILE A 2 7.76 -9.69 6.74
N ILE A 3 7.76 -8.87 7.79
CA ILE A 3 6.55 -8.23 8.31
C ILE A 3 6.77 -6.73 8.27
N SER A 4 5.87 -6.00 7.61
CA SER A 4 5.77 -4.55 7.74
C SER A 4 4.59 -4.17 8.62
N LYS A 5 4.79 -3.16 9.45
CA LYS A 5 3.79 -2.53 10.31
C LYS A 5 3.68 -1.07 9.90
N THR A 6 2.51 -0.65 9.45
CA THR A 6 2.29 0.67 8.86
C THR A 6 1.12 1.36 9.56
N PRO A 7 1.30 2.58 10.11
CA PRO A 7 0.23 3.25 10.84
C PRO A 7 -0.90 3.72 9.92
N PHE A 8 -2.10 3.75 10.46
CA PHE A 8 -3.22 4.51 9.92
C PHE A 8 -3.08 5.98 10.30
N ARG A 9 -3.86 6.85 9.63
CA ARG A 9 -3.82 8.30 9.86
C ARG A 9 -5.23 8.87 10.04
N ILE A 10 -5.31 9.98 10.80
CA ILE A 10 -6.47 10.87 10.85
C ILE A 10 -6.07 12.16 10.11
N SER A 11 -6.92 12.60 9.18
CA SER A 11 -6.78 13.88 8.49
C SER A 11 -7.73 14.89 9.16
N PHE A 12 -7.18 16.00 9.64
CA PHE A 12 -7.95 17.04 10.33
C PHE A 12 -8.49 18.08 9.37
N VAL A 13 -7.64 18.57 8.45
CA VAL A 13 -7.98 19.63 7.52
C VAL A 13 -7.14 19.56 6.26
N GLY A 14 -7.69 20.05 5.16
CA GLY A 14 -7.00 20.15 3.87
C GLY A 14 -7.02 18.86 3.03
N GLY A 15 -7.64 17.80 3.50
CA GLY A 15 -7.76 16.56 2.73
C GLY A 15 -8.45 16.82 1.38
N GLY A 16 -7.86 16.28 0.30
CA GLY A 16 -8.29 16.50 -1.07
C GLY A 16 -7.66 17.69 -1.78
N SER A 17 -7.04 18.64 -1.05
CA SER A 17 -6.30 19.75 -1.67
C SER A 17 -5.01 19.29 -2.37
N ASP A 18 -4.54 18.11 -2.02
CA ASP A 18 -3.37 17.44 -2.58
C ASP A 18 -3.69 16.57 -3.83
N HIS A 19 -4.94 16.65 -4.32
CA HIS A 19 -5.38 15.85 -5.46
C HIS A 19 -4.78 16.40 -6.76
N PHE A 20 -4.19 15.54 -7.62
CA PHE A 20 -3.53 15.92 -8.88
C PHE A 20 -4.40 16.72 -9.86
N ASN A 21 -5.72 16.56 -9.79
CA ASN A 21 -6.67 17.27 -10.65
C ASN A 21 -7.05 18.66 -10.13
N HIS A 22 -6.61 19.04 -8.92
CA HIS A 22 -6.79 20.39 -8.42
C HIS A 22 -5.74 21.30 -9.06
N LYS A 23 -6.04 21.87 -10.21
CA LYS A 23 -5.28 22.97 -10.82
C LYS A 23 -5.47 24.26 -10.00
N SER A 24 -5.26 24.20 -8.70
CA SER A 24 -5.23 25.39 -7.88
C SER A 24 -3.88 26.08 -8.07
N ILE A 25 -3.90 27.38 -8.14
CA ILE A 25 -2.73 28.26 -8.25
C ILE A 25 -1.79 28.10 -7.04
N LEU A 26 -2.30 27.53 -5.95
CA LEU A 26 -1.56 27.29 -4.69
C LEU A 26 -1.38 25.79 -4.45
N PRO A 27 -0.21 25.37 -3.97
CA PRO A 27 0.00 23.99 -3.57
C PRO A 27 -0.94 23.60 -2.42
N GLY A 28 -1.54 22.41 -2.50
CA GLY A 28 -2.38 21.87 -1.45
C GLY A 28 -1.63 21.74 -0.14
N LYS A 29 -2.31 21.98 0.98
CA LYS A 29 -1.78 21.81 2.33
C LYS A 29 -2.72 20.96 3.15
N VAL A 30 -2.16 20.00 3.88
CA VAL A 30 -2.93 19.08 4.71
C VAL A 30 -2.33 19.01 6.12
N ILE A 31 -3.18 18.83 7.11
CA ILE A 31 -2.76 18.54 8.49
C ILE A 31 -3.34 17.17 8.87
N CYS A 32 -2.47 16.25 9.18
CA CYS A 32 -2.84 14.90 9.59
C CYS A 32 -1.87 14.38 10.66
N THR A 33 -2.28 13.33 11.36
CA THR A 33 -1.42 12.59 12.29
C THR A 33 -1.61 11.10 12.12
N THR A 34 -0.59 10.33 12.41
CA THR A 34 -0.72 8.88 12.53
C THR A 34 -1.33 8.50 13.86
N ILE A 35 -1.95 7.33 13.93
CA ILE A 35 -2.59 6.79 15.13
C ILE A 35 -2.01 5.43 15.49
N ASN A 36 -2.20 5.01 16.74
CA ASN A 36 -1.77 3.69 17.25
C ASN A 36 -2.71 2.56 16.78
N LYS A 37 -2.95 2.53 15.48
CA LYS A 37 -3.64 1.46 14.75
C LYS A 37 -2.89 1.20 13.46
N TYR A 38 -2.77 -0.06 13.06
CA TYR A 38 -1.81 -0.45 12.04
C TYR A 38 -2.40 -1.39 11.00
N MET A 39 -1.85 -1.29 9.81
CA MET A 39 -1.89 -2.28 8.75
C MET A 39 -0.63 -3.14 8.84
N TYR A 40 -0.79 -4.44 8.88
CA TYR A 40 0.30 -5.41 8.85
C TYR A 40 0.31 -6.12 7.50
N VAL A 41 1.48 -6.20 6.88
CA VAL A 41 1.69 -6.99 5.67
C VAL A 41 2.79 -7.99 5.94
N ASN A 42 2.46 -9.26 5.87
CA ASN A 42 3.41 -10.36 6.00
C ASN A 42 3.70 -10.96 4.62
N ILE A 43 4.98 -11.10 4.29
CA ILE A 43 5.44 -11.69 3.02
C ILE A 43 6.36 -12.87 3.32
N ASN A 44 6.10 -13.98 2.65
CA ASN A 44 6.96 -15.16 2.69
C ASN A 44 7.20 -15.71 1.28
N ARG A 45 8.31 -16.44 1.09
CA ARG A 45 8.50 -17.24 -0.13
C ARG A 45 7.66 -18.50 -0.03
N LYS A 46 6.98 -18.85 -1.12
CA LYS A 46 6.38 -20.18 -1.26
C LYS A 46 7.38 -21.13 -1.92
N TYR A 47 7.33 -22.38 -1.51
CA TYR A 47 8.16 -23.43 -2.09
C TYR A 47 7.62 -23.90 -3.46
N ASP A 48 6.30 -23.72 -3.70
CA ASP A 48 5.67 -23.94 -4.99
C ASP A 48 5.62 -22.63 -5.80
N ASP A 49 5.47 -22.75 -7.11
CA ASP A 49 5.40 -21.60 -8.02
C ASP A 49 4.01 -20.97 -8.07
N LYS A 50 3.30 -20.91 -6.92
CA LYS A 50 1.98 -20.30 -6.83
C LYS A 50 2.03 -18.98 -6.08
N VAL A 51 0.94 -18.23 -6.15
CA VAL A 51 0.70 -17.02 -5.35
C VAL A 51 -0.44 -17.31 -4.40
N ARG A 52 -0.19 -17.11 -3.10
CA ARG A 52 -1.23 -17.12 -2.08
C ARG A 52 -1.37 -15.73 -1.50
N LEU A 53 -2.60 -15.24 -1.48
CA LEU A 53 -2.95 -13.97 -0.88
C LEU A 53 -4.09 -14.18 0.12
N SER A 54 -3.88 -13.77 1.38
CA SER A 54 -4.90 -13.82 2.43
C SER A 54 -5.16 -12.41 2.97
N TYR A 55 -6.41 -11.98 2.91
CA TYR A 55 -6.93 -10.73 3.47
C TYR A 55 -8.33 -11.00 4.04
N SER A 56 -9.41 -10.33 3.65
CA SER A 56 -10.78 -10.73 3.99
C SER A 56 -11.22 -12.05 3.34
N ILE A 57 -10.56 -12.41 2.25
CA ILE A 57 -10.70 -13.70 1.56
C ILE A 57 -9.32 -14.30 1.29
N THR A 58 -9.28 -15.55 0.85
CA THR A 58 -8.03 -16.20 0.43
C THR A 58 -8.06 -16.52 -1.06
N GLU A 59 -7.07 -16.00 -1.78
CA GLU A 59 -6.83 -16.30 -3.19
C GLU A 59 -5.61 -17.24 -3.31
N ASN A 60 -5.76 -18.34 -4.07
CA ASN A 60 -4.67 -19.22 -4.49
C ASN A 60 -4.66 -19.23 -6.02
N LYS A 61 -3.64 -18.67 -6.62
CA LYS A 61 -3.54 -18.46 -8.07
C LYS A 61 -2.18 -18.98 -8.58
N ASN A 62 -2.13 -19.35 -9.86
CA ASN A 62 -0.88 -19.81 -10.48
C ASN A 62 0.09 -18.65 -10.77
N ASN A 63 -0.42 -17.44 -10.95
CA ASN A 63 0.41 -16.27 -11.16
C ASN A 63 -0.31 -14.97 -10.71
N VAL A 64 0.47 -13.89 -10.55
CA VAL A 64 0.02 -12.59 -10.11
C VAL A 64 -1.07 -11.97 -10.99
N LYS A 65 -1.07 -12.23 -12.31
CA LYS A 65 -2.07 -11.67 -13.23
C LYS A 65 -3.49 -12.11 -12.92
N GLN A 66 -3.65 -13.25 -12.25
CA GLN A 66 -4.94 -13.83 -11.88
C GLN A 66 -5.49 -13.33 -10.55
N LEU A 67 -4.72 -12.52 -9.80
CA LEU A 67 -5.19 -11.95 -8.54
C LEU A 67 -6.30 -10.94 -8.77
N ASP A 68 -7.28 -10.95 -7.86
CA ASP A 68 -8.41 -10.03 -7.90
C ASP A 68 -8.10 -8.73 -7.13
N HIS A 69 -7.29 -8.79 -6.07
CA HIS A 69 -6.91 -7.62 -5.26
C HIS A 69 -5.99 -6.67 -6.01
N LEU A 70 -6.55 -5.56 -6.51
CA LEU A 70 -5.89 -4.67 -7.47
C LEU A 70 -4.56 -4.09 -6.97
N ILE A 71 -4.51 -3.52 -5.74
CA ILE A 71 -3.29 -2.89 -5.20
C ILE A 71 -2.16 -3.92 -5.08
N ILE A 72 -2.45 -5.12 -4.55
CA ILE A 72 -1.43 -6.15 -4.36
C ILE A 72 -0.95 -6.66 -5.72
N LYS A 73 -1.86 -6.90 -6.65
CA LYS A 73 -1.53 -7.27 -8.03
C LYS A 73 -0.60 -6.27 -8.69
N LYS A 74 -0.96 -4.97 -8.68
CA LYS A 74 -0.17 -3.89 -9.30
C LYS A 74 1.17 -3.71 -8.62
N SER A 75 1.24 -3.86 -7.30
CA SER A 75 2.51 -3.84 -6.57
C SER A 75 3.42 -4.98 -7.00
N LEU A 76 2.92 -6.21 -7.06
CA LEU A 76 3.70 -7.38 -7.49
C LEU A 76 4.16 -7.25 -8.95
N GLU A 77 3.31 -6.74 -9.84
CA GLU A 77 3.67 -6.44 -11.23
C GLU A 77 4.80 -5.41 -11.31
N TYR A 78 4.72 -4.31 -10.52
CA TYR A 78 5.76 -3.29 -10.45
C TYR A 78 7.11 -3.86 -10.00
N PHE A 79 7.10 -4.73 -8.99
CA PHE A 79 8.31 -5.39 -8.48
C PHE A 79 8.75 -6.58 -9.34
N LYS A 80 8.08 -6.86 -10.46
CA LYS A 80 8.38 -7.97 -11.39
C LYS A 80 8.37 -9.34 -10.69
N ILE A 81 7.46 -9.54 -9.75
CA ILE A 81 7.23 -10.82 -9.08
C ILE A 81 6.05 -11.49 -9.77
N LYS A 82 6.26 -12.71 -10.26
CA LYS A 82 5.24 -13.44 -11.05
C LYS A 82 4.51 -14.50 -10.23
N ASN A 83 5.24 -15.19 -9.34
CA ASN A 83 4.78 -16.32 -8.54
C ASN A 83 5.73 -16.58 -7.36
N GLY A 84 5.57 -17.69 -6.64
CA GLY A 84 6.45 -18.11 -5.55
C GLY A 84 6.37 -17.23 -4.30
N ILE A 85 5.22 -16.60 -4.05
CA ILE A 85 5.03 -15.67 -2.95
C ILE A 85 3.73 -15.90 -2.20
N GLU A 86 3.78 -15.75 -0.89
CA GLU A 86 2.62 -15.71 -0.01
C GLU A 86 2.57 -14.36 0.68
N ILE A 87 1.39 -13.74 0.67
CA ILE A 87 1.13 -12.46 1.31
C ILE A 87 -0.10 -12.59 2.20
N THR A 88 0.02 -12.16 3.45
CA THR A 88 -1.11 -12.03 4.37
C THR A 88 -1.19 -10.60 4.87
N THR A 89 -2.39 -10.03 4.86
CA THR A 89 -2.66 -8.70 5.39
C THR A 89 -3.60 -8.77 6.57
N LEU A 90 -3.29 -8.03 7.62
CA LEU A 90 -4.10 -7.88 8.83
C LEU A 90 -4.21 -6.40 9.16
N ALA A 91 -5.34 -5.98 9.70
CA ALA A 91 -5.57 -4.59 10.08
C ALA A 91 -6.23 -4.51 11.46
N ASP A 92 -5.79 -3.55 12.28
CA ASP A 92 -6.36 -3.31 13.62
C ASP A 92 -7.76 -2.70 13.57
N ILE A 93 -8.20 -2.27 12.38
CA ILE A 93 -9.51 -1.67 12.14
C ILE A 93 -10.10 -2.22 10.83
N PRO A 94 -11.43 -2.20 10.66
CA PRO A 94 -12.04 -2.57 9.39
C PRO A 94 -11.45 -1.78 8.22
N SER A 95 -11.05 -2.48 7.16
CA SER A 95 -10.33 -1.89 6.03
C SER A 95 -11.21 -1.07 5.09
N SER A 96 -12.53 -1.29 5.10
CA SER A 96 -13.48 -0.59 4.22
C SER A 96 -14.25 0.48 4.97
N GLY A 97 -14.37 1.68 4.38
CA GLY A 97 -15.22 2.75 4.87
C GLY A 97 -14.72 3.48 6.13
N SER A 98 -13.53 3.19 6.64
CA SER A 98 -13.02 3.82 7.86
C SER A 98 -12.58 5.29 7.68
N GLY A 99 -12.26 5.72 6.47
CA GLY A 99 -11.70 7.06 6.21
C GLY A 99 -10.29 7.28 6.78
N LEU A 100 -9.62 6.24 7.25
CA LEU A 100 -8.33 6.32 7.98
C LEU A 100 -7.10 6.02 7.10
N GLY A 101 -7.23 6.08 5.77
CA GLY A 101 -6.11 5.87 4.84
C GLY A 101 -5.67 4.42 4.71
N SER A 102 -6.57 3.46 4.92
CA SER A 102 -6.25 2.03 4.97
C SER A 102 -5.62 1.50 3.68
N SER A 103 -6.10 1.92 2.52
CA SER A 103 -5.58 1.44 1.23
C SER A 103 -4.16 1.95 0.97
N SER A 104 -3.87 3.20 1.33
CA SER A 104 -2.53 3.77 1.19
C SER A 104 -1.56 3.22 2.24
N ALA A 105 -2.02 2.96 3.47
CA ALA A 105 -1.23 2.25 4.48
C ALA A 105 -0.86 0.83 4.02
N LEU A 106 -1.80 0.11 3.40
CA LEU A 106 -1.50 -1.17 2.75
C LEU A 106 -0.45 -1.02 1.65
N CYS A 107 -0.62 -0.04 0.76
CA CYS A 107 0.29 0.18 -0.36
C CYS A 107 1.71 0.52 0.11
N VAL A 108 1.84 1.39 1.12
CA VAL A 108 3.14 1.75 1.74
C VAL A 108 3.78 0.54 2.41
N GLY A 109 3.04 -0.19 3.25
CA GLY A 109 3.52 -1.38 3.94
C GLY A 109 3.97 -2.47 2.97
N LEU A 110 3.18 -2.71 1.94
CA LEU A 110 3.49 -3.68 0.89
C LEU A 110 4.73 -3.27 0.08
N THR A 111 4.83 -2.00 -0.32
CA THR A 111 5.99 -1.47 -1.04
C THR A 111 7.27 -1.63 -0.23
N LYS A 112 7.24 -1.31 1.06
CA LYS A 112 8.38 -1.50 1.97
C LYS A 112 8.78 -2.96 2.09
N ALA A 113 7.81 -3.84 2.33
CA ALA A 113 8.04 -5.27 2.49
C ALA A 113 8.56 -5.92 1.19
N LEU A 114 8.06 -5.51 0.02
CA LEU A 114 8.53 -6.00 -1.28
C LEU A 114 9.94 -5.52 -1.63
N ASN A 115 10.33 -4.29 -1.26
CA ASN A 115 11.73 -3.86 -1.37
C ASN A 115 12.63 -4.77 -0.54
N LYS A 116 12.28 -5.01 0.72
CA LYS A 116 13.06 -5.92 1.60
C LYS A 116 13.09 -7.35 1.06
N PHE A 117 11.99 -7.83 0.51
CA PHE A 117 11.91 -9.16 -0.14
C PHE A 117 12.86 -9.29 -1.34
N LYS A 118 13.12 -8.18 -2.06
CA LYS A 118 14.09 -8.08 -3.15
C LYS A 118 15.52 -7.78 -2.65
N GLY A 119 15.77 -7.77 -1.33
CA GLY A 119 17.07 -7.46 -0.74
C GLY A 119 17.47 -5.99 -0.81
N LYS A 120 16.48 -5.07 -0.96
CA LYS A 120 16.72 -3.63 -1.08
C LYS A 120 16.18 -2.88 0.14
N GLU A 121 16.86 -1.79 0.50
CA GLU A 121 16.34 -0.79 1.41
C GLU A 121 15.74 0.37 0.63
N ILE A 122 14.77 1.06 1.24
CA ILE A 122 14.10 2.21 0.64
C ILE A 122 13.91 3.30 1.69
N GLY A 123 14.31 4.52 1.39
CA GLY A 123 14.10 5.69 2.25
C GLY A 123 12.64 6.15 2.21
N LYS A 124 12.20 6.87 3.26
CA LYS A 124 10.81 7.29 3.45
C LYS A 124 10.24 8.07 2.27
N GLU A 125 10.98 9.02 1.73
CA GLU A 125 10.60 9.84 0.56
C GLU A 125 10.33 8.96 -0.68
N SER A 126 11.29 8.08 -1.03
CA SER A 126 11.13 7.16 -2.17
C SER A 126 10.01 6.14 -1.94
N LEU A 127 9.82 5.71 -0.68
CA LEU A 127 8.74 4.81 -0.29
C LEU A 127 7.37 5.45 -0.53
N SER A 128 7.18 6.68 -0.03
CA SER A 128 5.93 7.43 -0.21
C SER A 128 5.61 7.62 -1.69
N LYS A 129 6.58 8.10 -2.47
CA LYS A 129 6.41 8.34 -3.91
C LYS A 129 6.12 7.06 -4.69
N THR A 130 6.83 5.98 -4.39
CA THR A 130 6.62 4.70 -5.08
C THR A 130 5.24 4.12 -4.75
N ALA A 131 4.83 4.14 -3.49
CA ALA A 131 3.51 3.67 -3.09
C ALA A 131 2.39 4.52 -3.71
N ALA A 132 2.54 5.84 -3.70
CA ALA A 132 1.59 6.76 -4.34
C ALA A 132 1.48 6.51 -5.85
N MET A 133 2.60 6.37 -6.55
CA MET A 133 2.62 6.05 -7.97
C MET A 133 1.90 4.72 -8.28
N ILE A 134 2.11 3.69 -7.45
CA ILE A 134 1.41 2.41 -7.63
C ILE A 134 -0.10 2.59 -7.44
N GLU A 135 -0.53 3.26 -6.38
CA GLU A 135 -1.97 3.38 -6.08
C GLU A 135 -2.68 4.36 -7.02
N ILE A 136 -2.07 5.51 -7.30
CA ILE A 136 -2.67 6.56 -8.13
C ILE A 136 -2.60 6.18 -9.61
N GLU A 137 -1.40 5.90 -10.13
CA GLU A 137 -1.21 5.71 -11.56
C GLU A 137 -1.51 4.27 -12.02
N LYS A 138 -0.96 3.25 -11.30
CA LYS A 138 -1.13 1.85 -11.74
C LYS A 138 -2.49 1.27 -11.39
N CYS A 139 -3.11 1.74 -10.30
CA CYS A 139 -4.47 1.35 -9.93
C CYS A 139 -5.53 2.35 -10.42
N ASN A 140 -5.12 3.47 -11.02
CA ASN A 140 -6.00 4.54 -11.53
C ASN A 140 -6.97 5.07 -10.45
N LYS A 141 -6.47 5.29 -9.23
CA LYS A 141 -7.29 5.82 -8.14
C LYS A 141 -7.23 7.34 -8.10
N PRO A 142 -8.39 8.02 -8.02
CA PRO A 142 -8.47 9.48 -7.95
C PRO A 142 -8.22 9.98 -6.52
N ILE A 143 -7.00 9.84 -6.02
CA ILE A 143 -6.57 10.25 -4.68
C ILE A 143 -5.29 11.08 -4.75
N GLY A 144 -5.02 11.84 -3.68
CA GLY A 144 -3.75 12.56 -3.50
C GLY A 144 -2.67 11.70 -2.82
N MET A 145 -1.56 12.34 -2.45
CA MET A 145 -0.38 11.67 -1.87
C MET A 145 -0.35 11.73 -0.33
N GLN A 146 -1.22 12.50 0.31
CA GLN A 146 -1.26 12.74 1.76
C GLN A 146 -1.08 11.45 2.57
N ASP A 147 -1.87 10.44 2.25
CA ASP A 147 -1.97 9.21 3.02
C ASP A 147 -0.70 8.38 2.95
N HIS A 148 -0.04 8.39 1.78
CA HIS A 148 1.22 7.67 1.57
C HIS A 148 2.37 8.32 2.37
N TYR A 149 2.41 9.66 2.41
CA TYR A 149 3.39 10.37 3.21
C TYR A 149 3.15 10.15 4.71
N ALA A 150 1.92 10.32 5.17
CA ALA A 150 1.58 10.07 6.57
C ALA A 150 1.94 8.64 7.03
N ALA A 151 1.68 7.64 6.18
CA ALA A 151 1.96 6.24 6.50
C ALA A 151 3.45 5.87 6.44
N ALA A 152 4.29 6.64 5.73
CA ALA A 152 5.72 6.36 5.57
C ALA A 152 6.61 7.08 6.58
N TYR A 153 6.15 8.20 7.19
CA TYR A 153 6.89 9.04 8.13
C TYR A 153 6.51 8.80 9.58
#